data_c27483a61c0a842ec181a937794ea87e
#
_entry.id   c27483a61c0a842ec181a937794ea87e
#
_cell.length_a   1.000
_cell.length_b   1.000
_cell.length_c   1.000
_cell.angle_alpha   90.00
_cell.angle_beta   90.00
_cell.angle_gamma   90.00
#
_symmetry.space_group_name_H-M   'P 1'
#
loop_
_entity.id
_entity.type
_entity.pdbx_description
1 polymer ?
#
loop_
_entity_poly.entity_id
_entity_poly.type
_entity_poly.pdbx_seq_one_letter_code
_entity_poly.pdbx_strand_id
1 'polypeptide(L)'
;MTREQDTAARLLAGLRSAFERAVAALAQACAVDGALSAAQLDAHQIESFELAWVSADLLAGETALASLEAQSTELDLRLALLFVVDAATALAPKLEAVHLALGLDLAGLQALTVDPDWALLRQSAAGSQALVAAGQMLARADQEIAPQRLEPALAMAHDAFRRFAAEVVTPQAEAIHRHDRTVPESLLQPLREMGVFGLSIPERFGGTAPDDRDDTLMMVVVTEALSEASLAAAGSLITRPEILSRALLAGGTEAQKAHWLPQIAAGEPLCAIAITEPDYGSDVASLRFKGSRVDGGWRLNGAKTWCTFAGKAGLLMVVTRTDPDLSAGHRGLSLMLVEKPSYEGHAFEFVQPGGGRLTGQAIPTIGYRGMHSFELSFENFWVPDGHVIGELAGLGRGFYFTMTGMVGGRMQTAARASGVMRAAWAAALRYAADRQVFGAPLLSYPLTLAKLARMAARYAACRQLTYAVGRQMDQRAGDASPDARSQASLAKLLACRSAEWVTREALQIHGGMGYAEESLVSRLFVDARVLSIFEGAEETLALKVIARSLLEGALARSAT
;
A
#
# COMPACT_ATOMS: atom_id res chain seq x y z
N MET A 1 -32.00 -1.30 7.99
CA MET A 1 -30.90 -1.93 8.75
C MET A 1 -31.44 -3.09 9.55
N THR A 2 -30.71 -4.20 9.68
CA THR A 2 -31.06 -5.30 10.57
C THR A 2 -30.69 -4.96 12.02
N ARG A 3 -31.25 -5.68 13.02
CA ARG A 3 -30.85 -5.51 14.43
C ARG A 3 -29.35 -5.70 14.64
N GLU A 4 -28.74 -6.62 13.89
CA GLU A 4 -27.30 -6.90 13.97
C GLU A 4 -26.47 -5.72 13.44
N GLN A 5 -26.89 -5.09 12.32
CA GLN A 5 -26.24 -3.88 11.81
C GLN A 5 -26.32 -2.71 12.80
N ASP A 6 -27.51 -2.51 13.43
CA ASP A 6 -27.68 -1.47 14.45
C ASP A 6 -26.78 -1.69 15.65
N THR A 7 -26.68 -2.96 16.11
CA THR A 7 -25.80 -3.32 17.24
C THR A 7 -24.33 -3.12 16.88
N ALA A 8 -23.90 -3.53 15.68
CA ALA A 8 -22.54 -3.33 15.19
C ALA A 8 -22.19 -1.84 15.09
N ALA A 9 -23.11 -1.01 14.57
CA ALA A 9 -22.92 0.43 14.48
C ALA A 9 -22.80 1.10 15.85
N ARG A 10 -23.67 0.74 16.83
CA ARG A 10 -23.57 1.26 18.21
C ARG A 10 -22.26 0.86 18.87
N LEU A 11 -21.80 -0.40 18.68
CA LEU A 11 -20.53 -0.87 19.20
C LEU A 11 -19.35 -0.06 18.65
N LEU A 12 -19.30 0.09 17.33
CA LEU A 12 -18.24 0.89 16.69
C LEU A 12 -18.26 2.34 17.16
N ALA A 13 -19.43 2.96 17.29
CA ALA A 13 -19.57 4.33 17.82
C ALA A 13 -19.06 4.43 19.28
N GLY A 14 -19.35 3.46 20.13
CA GLY A 14 -18.83 3.41 21.50
C GLY A 14 -17.31 3.26 21.55
N LEU A 15 -16.74 2.38 20.73
CA LEU A 15 -15.29 2.19 20.60
C LEU A 15 -14.62 3.44 20.00
N ARG A 16 -15.26 4.09 19.02
CA ARG A 16 -14.82 5.37 18.44
C ARG A 16 -14.75 6.48 19.52
N SER A 17 -15.77 6.58 20.35
CA SER A 17 -15.78 7.56 21.46
C SER A 17 -14.63 7.30 22.46
N ALA A 18 -14.38 6.03 22.81
CA ALA A 18 -13.25 5.68 23.67
C ALA A 18 -11.90 6.00 23.00
N PHE A 19 -11.75 5.68 21.70
CA PHE A 19 -10.59 6.03 20.91
C PHE A 19 -10.33 7.54 20.88
N GLU A 20 -11.36 8.36 20.63
CA GLU A 20 -11.23 9.83 20.58
C GLU A 20 -10.79 10.42 21.92
N ARG A 21 -11.29 9.88 23.05
CA ARG A 21 -10.81 10.27 24.38
C ARG A 21 -9.33 9.94 24.57
N ALA A 22 -8.90 8.76 24.15
CA ALA A 22 -7.49 8.35 24.24
C ALA A 22 -6.59 9.23 23.35
N VAL A 23 -7.03 9.53 22.12
CA VAL A 23 -6.29 10.42 21.21
C VAL A 23 -6.18 11.83 21.81
N ALA A 24 -7.26 12.38 22.39
CA ALA A 24 -7.23 13.71 23.03
C ALA A 24 -6.28 13.75 24.23
N ALA A 25 -6.32 12.73 25.09
CA ALA A 25 -5.42 12.63 26.25
C ALA A 25 -3.96 12.49 25.84
N LEU A 26 -3.67 11.62 24.85
CA LEU A 26 -2.31 11.46 24.34
C LEU A 26 -1.79 12.72 23.66
N ALA A 27 -2.65 13.43 22.92
CA ALA A 27 -2.29 14.70 22.29
C ALA A 27 -1.85 15.74 23.33
N GLN A 28 -2.56 15.85 24.46
CA GLN A 28 -2.17 16.73 25.57
C GLN A 28 -0.85 16.26 26.24
N ALA A 29 -0.68 14.94 26.44
CA ALA A 29 0.56 14.40 27.02
C ALA A 29 1.78 14.64 26.10
N CYS A 30 1.58 14.68 24.78
CA CYS A 30 2.64 14.93 23.80
C CYS A 30 2.85 16.42 23.49
N ALA A 31 2.01 17.33 24.00
CA ALA A 31 2.11 18.76 23.73
C ALA A 31 3.08 19.48 24.67
N VAL A 32 3.86 20.41 24.09
CA VAL A 32 4.66 21.41 24.81
C VAL A 32 4.36 22.77 24.15
N ASP A 33 3.98 23.76 24.95
CA ASP A 33 3.61 25.09 24.44
C ASP A 33 2.56 25.06 23.30
N GLY A 34 1.59 24.13 23.41
CA GLY A 34 0.48 24.02 22.46
C GLY A 34 0.83 23.29 21.14
N ALA A 35 2.04 22.80 20.97
CA ALA A 35 2.49 22.05 19.80
C ALA A 35 3.03 20.65 20.18
N LEU A 36 2.95 19.68 19.27
CA LEU A 36 3.50 18.36 19.50
C LEU A 36 5.03 18.40 19.61
N SER A 37 5.56 17.85 20.71
CA SER A 37 6.99 17.71 20.95
C SER A 37 7.51 16.40 20.40
N ALA A 38 8.60 16.43 19.63
CA ALA A 38 9.24 15.21 19.10
C ALA A 38 9.69 14.27 20.23
N ALA A 39 10.24 14.81 21.32
CA ALA A 39 10.68 14.00 22.46
C ALA A 39 9.50 13.30 23.17
N GLN A 40 8.36 13.99 23.31
CA GLN A 40 7.16 13.38 23.91
C GLN A 40 6.54 12.34 22.99
N LEU A 41 6.49 12.59 21.66
CA LEU A 41 6.06 11.58 20.69
C LEU A 41 6.92 10.32 20.74
N ASP A 42 8.23 10.47 20.89
CA ASP A 42 9.15 9.34 21.01
C ASP A 42 9.02 8.61 22.37
N ALA A 43 8.67 9.32 23.45
CA ALA A 43 8.37 8.71 24.74
C ALA A 43 7.05 7.91 24.76
N HIS A 44 6.09 8.28 23.90
CA HIS A 44 4.76 7.67 23.80
C HIS A 44 4.56 6.86 22.50
N GLN A 45 5.61 6.21 22.00
CA GLN A 45 5.53 5.44 20.74
C GLN A 45 4.57 4.24 20.84
N ILE A 46 4.47 3.59 22.01
CA ILE A 46 3.62 2.40 22.19
C ILE A 46 2.15 2.81 22.07
N GLU A 47 1.72 3.80 22.83
CA GLU A 47 0.34 4.31 22.80
C GLU A 47 -0.01 4.86 21.40
N SER A 48 0.91 5.60 20.79
CA SER A 48 0.76 6.13 19.43
C SER A 48 0.59 5.03 18.39
N PHE A 49 1.38 3.96 18.49
CA PHE A 49 1.31 2.81 17.58
C PHE A 49 -0.01 2.05 17.73
N GLU A 50 -0.44 1.76 18.96
CA GLU A 50 -1.71 1.08 19.19
C GLU A 50 -2.91 1.92 18.72
N LEU A 51 -2.92 3.23 18.95
CA LEU A 51 -3.98 4.11 18.45
C LEU A 51 -4.01 4.18 16.92
N ALA A 52 -2.87 4.16 16.24
CA ALA A 52 -2.83 4.08 14.78
C ALA A 52 -3.51 2.81 14.26
N TRP A 53 -3.27 1.65 14.90
CA TRP A 53 -3.92 0.40 14.55
C TRP A 53 -5.42 0.38 14.89
N VAL A 54 -5.79 0.88 16.05
CA VAL A 54 -7.21 1.03 16.42
C VAL A 54 -7.94 1.91 15.40
N SER A 55 -7.31 2.99 14.95
CA SER A 55 -7.89 3.87 13.91
C SER A 55 -8.13 3.13 12.60
N ALA A 56 -7.21 2.25 12.19
CA ALA A 56 -7.34 1.47 10.95
C ALA A 56 -8.48 0.44 11.04
N ASP A 57 -8.54 -0.32 12.14
CA ASP A 57 -9.59 -1.31 12.38
C ASP A 57 -10.98 -0.65 12.50
N LEU A 58 -11.10 0.49 13.21
CA LEU A 58 -12.34 1.25 13.31
C LEU A 58 -12.81 1.76 11.95
N LEU A 59 -11.92 2.42 11.19
CA LEU A 59 -12.27 2.96 9.88
C LEU A 59 -12.71 1.84 8.92
N ALA A 60 -12.04 0.70 8.94
CA ALA A 60 -12.41 -0.44 8.11
C ALA A 60 -13.76 -1.05 8.52
N GLY A 61 -14.03 -1.19 9.81
CA GLY A 61 -15.32 -1.67 10.32
C GLY A 61 -16.48 -0.74 9.95
N GLU A 62 -16.29 0.56 10.13
CA GLU A 62 -17.25 1.59 9.74
C GLU A 62 -17.51 1.57 8.22
N THR A 63 -16.43 1.49 7.42
CA THR A 63 -16.52 1.41 5.96
C THR A 63 -17.22 0.12 5.51
N ALA A 64 -16.93 -1.02 6.12
CA ALA A 64 -17.56 -2.29 5.80
C ALA A 64 -19.07 -2.25 6.05
N LEU A 65 -19.54 -1.65 7.14
CA LEU A 65 -20.97 -1.46 7.40
C LEU A 65 -21.60 -0.45 6.44
N ALA A 66 -20.92 0.67 6.18
CA ALA A 66 -21.41 1.72 5.28
C ALA A 66 -21.49 1.26 3.82
N SER A 67 -20.71 0.25 3.43
CA SER A 67 -20.74 -0.33 2.07
C SER A 67 -21.95 -1.25 1.82
N LEU A 68 -22.70 -1.61 2.87
CA LEU A 68 -23.88 -2.44 2.75
C LEU A 68 -25.07 -1.61 2.21
N GLU A 69 -25.59 -2.03 1.08
CA GLU A 69 -26.68 -1.38 0.39
C GLU A 69 -27.90 -2.30 0.29
N ALA A 70 -29.02 -1.80 -0.23
CA ALA A 70 -30.27 -2.57 -0.34
C ALA A 70 -30.15 -3.87 -1.16
N GLN A 71 -29.22 -3.92 -2.12
CA GLN A 71 -28.94 -5.10 -2.96
C GLN A 71 -27.76 -5.95 -2.47
N SER A 72 -27.10 -5.59 -1.36
CA SER A 72 -26.05 -6.43 -0.78
C SER A 72 -26.60 -7.81 -0.42
N THR A 73 -25.82 -8.83 -0.72
CA THR A 73 -26.21 -10.21 -0.45
C THR A 73 -26.15 -10.55 1.04
N GLU A 74 -26.76 -11.66 1.42
CA GLU A 74 -26.59 -12.19 2.78
C GLU A 74 -25.11 -12.48 3.12
N LEU A 75 -24.33 -12.91 2.12
CA LEU A 75 -22.90 -13.13 2.27
C LEU A 75 -22.16 -11.82 2.59
N ASP A 76 -22.44 -10.73 1.86
CA ASP A 76 -21.80 -9.42 2.12
C ASP A 76 -22.09 -8.95 3.55
N LEU A 77 -23.32 -9.08 4.00
CA LEU A 77 -23.72 -8.76 5.39
C LEU A 77 -22.94 -9.59 6.40
N ARG A 78 -22.90 -10.92 6.21
CA ARG A 78 -22.19 -11.83 7.11
C ARG A 78 -20.69 -11.53 7.18
N LEU A 79 -20.05 -11.26 6.04
CA LEU A 79 -18.63 -10.94 6.00
C LEU A 79 -18.32 -9.59 6.66
N ALA A 80 -19.16 -8.57 6.46
CA ALA A 80 -19.02 -7.28 7.12
C ALA A 80 -19.17 -7.39 8.65
N LEU A 81 -20.21 -8.08 9.13
CA LEU A 81 -20.44 -8.29 10.57
C LEU A 81 -19.32 -9.14 11.20
N LEU A 82 -18.85 -10.18 10.50
CA LEU A 82 -17.73 -11.01 10.97
C LEU A 82 -16.46 -10.16 11.13
N PHE A 83 -16.15 -9.31 10.14
CA PHE A 83 -15.00 -8.42 10.23
C PHE A 83 -15.13 -7.43 11.41
N VAL A 84 -16.30 -6.80 11.58
CA VAL A 84 -16.55 -5.87 12.70
C VAL A 84 -16.35 -6.56 14.05
N VAL A 85 -16.86 -7.78 14.21
CA VAL A 85 -16.72 -8.55 15.46
C VAL A 85 -15.26 -8.92 15.71
N ASP A 86 -14.54 -9.43 14.71
CA ASP A 86 -13.12 -9.79 14.84
C ASP A 86 -12.26 -8.54 15.11
N ALA A 87 -12.49 -7.42 14.43
CA ALA A 87 -11.83 -6.15 14.66
C ALA A 87 -12.10 -5.61 16.06
N ALA A 88 -13.37 -5.49 16.47
CA ALA A 88 -13.75 -5.01 17.81
C ALA A 88 -13.13 -5.87 18.93
N THR A 89 -13.09 -7.19 18.73
CA THR A 89 -12.45 -8.11 19.68
C THR A 89 -10.94 -7.89 19.79
N ALA A 90 -10.27 -7.53 18.68
CA ALA A 90 -8.83 -7.27 18.65
C ALA A 90 -8.46 -5.89 19.18
N LEU A 91 -9.28 -4.85 18.91
CA LEU A 91 -8.96 -3.47 19.27
C LEU A 91 -9.35 -3.09 20.71
N ALA A 92 -10.37 -3.73 21.30
CA ALA A 92 -10.81 -3.38 22.66
C ALA A 92 -9.70 -3.53 23.73
N PRO A 93 -8.91 -4.63 23.79
CA PRO A 93 -7.79 -4.73 24.73
C PRO A 93 -6.67 -3.69 24.49
N LYS A 94 -6.47 -3.26 23.24
CA LYS A 94 -5.49 -2.21 22.90
C LYS A 94 -5.95 -0.85 23.45
N LEU A 95 -7.22 -0.52 23.27
CA LEU A 95 -7.81 0.69 23.87
C LEU A 95 -7.75 0.66 25.39
N GLU A 96 -8.05 -0.48 26.00
CA GLU A 96 -7.93 -0.64 27.46
C GLU A 96 -6.49 -0.37 27.93
N ALA A 97 -5.49 -0.96 27.28
CA ALA A 97 -4.08 -0.74 27.61
C ALA A 97 -3.67 0.74 27.46
N VAL A 98 -4.10 1.41 26.40
CA VAL A 98 -3.83 2.84 26.19
C VAL A 98 -4.54 3.70 27.23
N HIS A 99 -5.81 3.40 27.57
CA HIS A 99 -6.54 4.12 28.62
C HIS A 99 -5.82 4.00 29.96
N LEU A 100 -5.36 2.79 30.33
CA LEU A 100 -4.61 2.57 31.57
C LEU A 100 -3.29 3.37 31.59
N ALA A 101 -2.55 3.34 30.49
CA ALA A 101 -1.28 4.06 30.37
C ALA A 101 -1.46 5.58 30.51
N LEU A 102 -2.60 6.11 30.06
CA LEU A 102 -2.94 7.54 30.13
C LEU A 102 -3.77 7.93 31.37
N GLY A 103 -4.05 6.98 32.28
CA GLY A 103 -4.83 7.25 33.48
C GLY A 103 -6.31 7.57 33.22
N LEU A 104 -6.88 7.10 32.10
CA LEU A 104 -8.26 7.32 31.73
C LEU A 104 -9.19 6.27 32.36
N ASP A 105 -10.44 6.66 32.59
CA ASP A 105 -11.49 5.74 33.08
C ASP A 105 -11.85 4.66 32.05
N LEU A 106 -12.02 3.42 32.54
CA LEU A 106 -12.37 2.26 31.76
C LEU A 106 -13.88 1.95 31.70
N ALA A 107 -14.70 2.62 32.51
CA ALA A 107 -16.11 2.27 32.68
C ALA A 107 -16.87 2.18 31.34
N GLY A 108 -16.60 3.11 30.42
CA GLY A 108 -17.20 3.11 29.09
C GLY A 108 -16.80 1.90 28.22
N LEU A 109 -15.52 1.50 28.25
CA LEU A 109 -15.04 0.31 27.54
C LEU A 109 -15.59 -0.98 28.17
N GLN A 110 -15.60 -1.06 29.50
CA GLN A 110 -16.13 -2.21 30.23
C GLN A 110 -17.62 -2.39 29.96
N ALA A 111 -18.39 -1.29 29.92
CA ALA A 111 -19.81 -1.34 29.58
C ALA A 111 -20.06 -1.95 28.18
N LEU A 112 -19.24 -1.62 27.19
CA LEU A 112 -19.34 -2.22 25.85
C LEU A 112 -19.03 -3.72 25.86
N THR A 113 -18.07 -4.18 26.66
CA THR A 113 -17.66 -5.59 26.68
C THR A 113 -18.68 -6.52 27.38
N VAL A 114 -19.49 -5.99 28.30
CA VAL A 114 -20.52 -6.74 29.02
C VAL A 114 -21.94 -6.55 28.45
N ASP A 115 -22.08 -5.75 27.38
CA ASP A 115 -23.37 -5.52 26.72
C ASP A 115 -23.96 -6.84 26.19
N PRO A 116 -25.18 -7.23 26.58
CA PRO A 116 -25.84 -8.45 26.08
C PRO A 116 -26.02 -8.47 24.56
N ASP A 117 -26.30 -7.32 23.93
CA ASP A 117 -26.42 -7.23 22.46
C ASP A 117 -25.07 -7.51 21.77
N TRP A 118 -23.95 -7.09 22.38
CA TRP A 118 -22.61 -7.45 21.91
C TRP A 118 -22.36 -8.97 21.99
N ALA A 119 -22.75 -9.62 23.08
CA ALA A 119 -22.60 -11.07 23.22
C ALA A 119 -23.43 -11.81 22.16
N LEU A 120 -24.64 -11.36 21.86
CA LEU A 120 -25.50 -11.91 20.81
C LEU A 120 -24.89 -11.71 19.42
N LEU A 121 -24.37 -10.51 19.12
CA LEU A 121 -23.71 -10.21 17.84
C LEU A 121 -22.46 -11.09 17.63
N ARG A 122 -21.64 -11.28 18.67
CA ARG A 122 -20.49 -12.19 18.60
C ARG A 122 -20.92 -13.62 18.27
N GLN A 123 -22.01 -14.10 18.86
CA GLN A 123 -22.52 -15.43 18.59
C GLN A 123 -23.07 -15.55 17.17
N SER A 124 -23.85 -14.58 16.69
CA SER A 124 -24.50 -14.63 15.38
C SER A 124 -23.56 -14.36 14.21
N ALA A 125 -22.49 -13.56 14.39
CA ALA A 125 -21.55 -13.22 13.33
C ALA A 125 -20.25 -14.05 13.35
N ALA A 126 -19.72 -14.40 14.54
CA ALA A 126 -18.42 -15.06 14.69
C ALA A 126 -18.48 -16.38 15.51
N GLY A 127 -19.66 -16.80 15.95
CA GLY A 127 -19.84 -18.12 16.59
C GLY A 127 -19.61 -19.26 15.59
N SER A 128 -19.33 -20.46 16.11
CA SER A 128 -18.94 -21.61 15.29
C SER A 128 -19.93 -21.92 14.16
N GLN A 129 -21.24 -21.87 14.45
CA GLN A 129 -22.26 -22.10 13.42
C GLN A 129 -22.30 -21.00 12.34
N ALA A 130 -22.14 -19.74 12.74
CA ALA A 130 -22.10 -18.60 11.80
C ALA A 130 -20.90 -18.69 10.87
N LEU A 131 -19.72 -19.01 11.42
CA LEU A 131 -18.49 -19.21 10.64
C LEU A 131 -18.62 -20.35 9.62
N VAL A 132 -19.20 -21.48 10.05
CA VAL A 132 -19.46 -22.63 9.16
C VAL A 132 -20.45 -22.25 8.06
N ALA A 133 -21.54 -21.56 8.41
CA ALA A 133 -22.54 -21.12 7.42
C ALA A 133 -21.92 -20.15 6.40
N ALA A 134 -21.15 -19.16 6.84
CA ALA A 134 -20.43 -18.24 5.94
C ALA A 134 -19.44 -18.99 5.01
N GLY A 135 -18.67 -19.95 5.57
CA GLY A 135 -17.76 -20.79 4.79
C GLY A 135 -18.48 -21.66 3.76
N GLN A 136 -19.65 -22.20 4.11
CA GLN A 136 -20.48 -22.97 3.18
C GLN A 136 -21.08 -22.10 2.05
N MET A 137 -21.46 -20.86 2.36
CA MET A 137 -21.91 -19.91 1.35
C MET A 137 -20.79 -19.60 0.37
N LEU A 138 -19.58 -19.32 0.87
CA LEU A 138 -18.38 -19.09 0.06
C LEU A 138 -18.01 -20.29 -0.81
N ALA A 139 -18.20 -21.50 -0.32
CA ALA A 139 -17.92 -22.74 -1.05
C ALA A 139 -18.89 -23.00 -2.22
N ARG A 140 -20.11 -22.45 -2.18
CA ARG A 140 -21.15 -22.63 -3.21
C ARG A 140 -21.12 -21.54 -4.26
N ALA A 141 -20.40 -20.47 -4.00
CA ALA A 141 -20.55 -19.25 -4.78
C ALA A 141 -19.49 -19.14 -5.89
N ASP A 142 -19.94 -19.08 -7.13
CA ASP A 142 -19.23 -18.32 -8.18
C ASP A 142 -19.32 -16.79 -7.92
N GLN A 143 -19.55 -16.39 -6.66
CA GLN A 143 -19.81 -15.02 -6.28
C GLN A 143 -18.50 -14.27 -6.03
N GLU A 144 -18.45 -13.08 -6.55
CA GLU A 144 -17.39 -12.13 -6.21
C GLU A 144 -17.54 -11.69 -4.74
N ILE A 145 -16.44 -11.74 -3.97
CA ILE A 145 -16.42 -11.27 -2.58
C ILE A 145 -16.32 -9.75 -2.60
N ALA A 146 -17.18 -9.06 -1.87
CA ALA A 146 -17.24 -7.61 -1.77
C ALA A 146 -17.25 -6.92 -3.15
N PRO A 147 -18.25 -7.21 -4.00
CA PRO A 147 -18.32 -6.62 -5.33
C PRO A 147 -18.31 -5.09 -5.22
N GLN A 148 -17.58 -4.44 -6.15
CA GLN A 148 -17.50 -3.00 -6.20
C GLN A 148 -18.44 -2.48 -7.28
N ARG A 149 -19.19 -1.43 -6.96
CA ARG A 149 -19.89 -0.66 -7.97
C ARG A 149 -18.90 0.23 -8.69
N LEU A 150 -18.61 -0.14 -9.92
CA LEU A 150 -17.71 0.60 -10.79
C LEU A 150 -18.52 1.29 -11.89
N GLU A 151 -18.13 2.51 -12.19
CA GLU A 151 -18.56 3.19 -13.40
C GLU A 151 -18.19 2.33 -14.63
N PRO A 152 -18.91 2.43 -15.76
CA PRO A 152 -18.68 1.55 -16.90
C PRO A 152 -17.24 1.49 -17.40
N ALA A 153 -16.52 2.61 -17.42
CA ALA A 153 -15.12 2.65 -17.84
C ALA A 153 -14.20 1.87 -16.88
N LEU A 154 -14.42 2.02 -15.56
CA LEU A 154 -13.68 1.29 -14.53
C LEU A 154 -13.99 -0.21 -14.55
N ALA A 155 -15.26 -0.59 -14.80
CA ALA A 155 -15.66 -1.98 -14.93
C ALA A 155 -14.99 -2.63 -16.15
N MET A 156 -14.98 -1.95 -17.30
CA MET A 156 -14.30 -2.41 -18.51
C MET A 156 -12.79 -2.57 -18.28
N ALA A 157 -12.15 -1.61 -17.61
CA ALA A 157 -10.74 -1.70 -17.26
C ALA A 157 -10.47 -2.89 -16.32
N HIS A 158 -11.26 -3.05 -15.25
CA HIS A 158 -11.17 -4.17 -14.34
C HIS A 158 -11.21 -5.53 -15.08
N ASP A 159 -12.20 -5.71 -15.94
CA ASP A 159 -12.38 -6.97 -16.68
C ASP A 159 -11.27 -7.21 -17.70
N ALA A 160 -10.82 -6.16 -18.39
CA ALA A 160 -9.72 -6.25 -19.36
C ALA A 160 -8.40 -6.63 -18.66
N PHE A 161 -8.06 -5.95 -17.55
CA PHE A 161 -6.83 -6.23 -16.83
C PHE A 161 -6.86 -7.56 -16.07
N ARG A 162 -8.01 -7.99 -15.56
CA ARG A 162 -8.15 -9.34 -14.99
C ARG A 162 -7.96 -10.45 -16.02
N ARG A 163 -8.53 -10.27 -17.21
CA ARG A 163 -8.33 -11.20 -18.32
C ARG A 163 -6.86 -11.26 -18.72
N PHE A 164 -6.24 -10.11 -18.92
CA PHE A 164 -4.81 -10.03 -19.22
C PHE A 164 -3.96 -10.70 -18.11
N ALA A 165 -4.27 -10.44 -16.86
CA ALA A 165 -3.60 -11.05 -15.71
C ALA A 165 -3.71 -12.59 -15.74
N ALA A 166 -4.89 -13.12 -16.02
CA ALA A 166 -5.13 -14.56 -16.06
C ALA A 166 -4.46 -15.22 -17.28
N GLU A 167 -4.58 -14.63 -18.47
CA GLU A 167 -4.18 -15.25 -19.74
C GLU A 167 -2.69 -15.03 -20.08
N VAL A 168 -2.11 -13.89 -19.66
CA VAL A 168 -0.75 -13.50 -20.07
C VAL A 168 0.23 -13.50 -18.89
N VAL A 169 -0.15 -12.98 -17.72
CA VAL A 169 0.75 -12.85 -16.56
C VAL A 169 0.87 -14.18 -15.82
N THR A 170 -0.25 -14.79 -15.46
CA THR A 170 -0.28 -16.02 -14.64
C THR A 170 0.59 -17.14 -15.20
N PRO A 171 0.59 -17.43 -16.52
CA PRO A 171 1.43 -18.51 -17.07
C PRO A 171 2.94 -18.29 -16.92
N GLN A 172 3.38 -17.03 -16.77
CA GLN A 172 4.78 -16.66 -16.68
C GLN A 172 5.25 -16.38 -15.24
N ALA A 173 4.31 -16.06 -14.34
CA ALA A 173 4.61 -15.58 -12.99
C ALA A 173 5.47 -16.54 -12.15
N GLU A 174 5.17 -17.84 -12.20
CA GLU A 174 5.93 -18.84 -11.47
C GLU A 174 7.35 -18.99 -11.99
N ALA A 175 7.53 -19.04 -13.31
CA ALA A 175 8.86 -19.14 -13.91
C ALA A 175 9.73 -17.91 -13.62
N ILE A 176 9.14 -16.71 -13.62
CA ILE A 176 9.83 -15.46 -13.25
C ILE A 176 10.31 -15.54 -11.80
N HIS A 177 9.42 -15.91 -10.88
CA HIS A 177 9.76 -15.99 -9.46
C HIS A 177 10.81 -17.07 -9.15
N ARG A 178 10.59 -18.30 -9.63
CA ARG A 178 11.46 -19.45 -9.27
C ARG A 178 12.83 -19.39 -9.87
N HIS A 179 12.94 -18.87 -11.09
CA HIS A 179 14.22 -18.75 -11.78
C HIS A 179 14.84 -17.37 -11.67
N ASP A 180 14.29 -16.53 -10.78
CA ASP A 180 14.77 -15.17 -10.51
C ASP A 180 14.99 -14.33 -11.78
N ARG A 181 14.04 -14.43 -12.74
CA ARG A 181 14.13 -13.76 -14.04
C ARG A 181 13.65 -12.32 -13.93
N THR A 182 14.26 -11.42 -14.66
CA THR A 182 13.72 -10.07 -14.86
C THR A 182 12.41 -10.15 -15.65
N VAL A 183 11.45 -9.23 -15.36
CA VAL A 183 10.19 -9.12 -16.11
C VAL A 183 10.48 -8.99 -17.61
N PRO A 184 9.98 -9.94 -18.43
CA PRO A 184 10.32 -10.00 -19.86
C PRO A 184 9.49 -9.02 -20.69
N GLU A 185 9.97 -8.70 -21.90
CA GLU A 185 9.24 -7.87 -22.86
C GLU A 185 7.88 -8.45 -23.28
N SER A 186 7.72 -9.79 -23.22
CA SER A 186 6.43 -10.45 -23.44
C SER A 186 5.33 -10.05 -22.45
N LEU A 187 5.70 -9.47 -21.30
CA LEU A 187 4.77 -8.84 -20.34
C LEU A 187 4.77 -7.32 -20.47
N LEU A 188 5.95 -6.70 -20.69
CA LEU A 188 6.07 -5.24 -20.71
C LEU A 188 5.42 -4.63 -21.95
N GLN A 189 5.61 -5.23 -23.13
CA GLN A 189 5.08 -4.69 -24.37
C GLN A 189 3.55 -4.62 -24.40
N PRO A 190 2.80 -5.71 -24.08
CA PRO A 190 1.34 -5.60 -23.99
C PRO A 190 0.85 -4.60 -22.93
N LEU A 191 1.57 -4.45 -21.80
CA LEU A 191 1.23 -3.46 -20.78
C LEU A 191 1.43 -2.02 -21.26
N ARG A 192 2.45 -1.75 -22.10
CA ARG A 192 2.59 -0.45 -22.80
C ARG A 192 1.40 -0.20 -23.71
N GLU A 193 1.04 -1.18 -24.52
CA GLU A 193 -0.11 -1.10 -25.46
C GLU A 193 -1.45 -0.89 -24.74
N MET A 194 -1.59 -1.40 -23.51
CA MET A 194 -2.75 -1.16 -22.65
C MET A 194 -2.69 0.19 -21.90
N GLY A 195 -1.64 0.99 -22.07
CA GLY A 195 -1.49 2.31 -21.45
C GLY A 195 -1.21 2.31 -19.95
N VAL A 196 -0.75 1.18 -19.40
CA VAL A 196 -0.56 0.98 -17.95
C VAL A 196 0.35 2.04 -17.31
N PHE A 197 1.39 2.48 -18.01
CA PHE A 197 2.36 3.44 -17.48
C PHE A 197 1.86 4.88 -17.48
N GLY A 198 0.78 5.17 -18.21
CA GLY A 198 0.15 6.50 -18.33
C GLY A 198 -1.07 6.74 -17.44
N LEU A 199 -1.46 5.78 -16.60
CA LEU A 199 -2.71 5.83 -15.82
C LEU A 199 -2.82 7.03 -14.85
N SER A 200 -1.71 7.60 -14.40
CA SER A 200 -1.68 8.79 -13.52
C SER A 200 -1.22 10.06 -14.23
N ILE A 201 -1.02 9.98 -15.55
CA ILE A 201 -0.56 11.11 -16.36
C ILE A 201 -1.78 11.70 -17.08
N PRO A 202 -1.98 13.03 -17.01
CA PRO A 202 -3.06 13.72 -17.71
C PRO A 202 -3.06 13.48 -19.22
N GLU A 203 -4.25 13.45 -19.83
CA GLU A 203 -4.42 13.23 -21.28
C GLU A 203 -3.63 14.21 -22.13
N ARG A 204 -3.55 15.50 -21.72
CA ARG A 204 -2.73 16.52 -22.42
C ARG A 204 -1.24 16.20 -22.49
N PHE A 205 -0.77 15.26 -21.68
CA PHE A 205 0.62 14.76 -21.68
C PHE A 205 0.73 13.31 -22.19
N GLY A 206 -0.31 12.81 -22.89
CA GLY A 206 -0.30 11.48 -23.47
C GLY A 206 -0.63 10.32 -22.54
N GLY A 207 -1.08 10.60 -21.32
CA GLY A 207 -1.61 9.60 -20.40
C GLY A 207 -3.10 9.34 -20.58
N THR A 208 -3.73 8.75 -19.58
CA THR A 208 -5.16 8.41 -19.57
C THR A 208 -5.93 9.03 -18.40
N ALA A 209 -5.23 9.69 -17.47
CA ALA A 209 -5.90 10.40 -16.38
C ALA A 209 -6.58 11.67 -16.90
N PRO A 210 -7.75 12.06 -16.35
CA PRO A 210 -8.37 13.34 -16.64
C PRO A 210 -7.41 14.52 -16.40
N ASP A 211 -7.57 15.60 -17.19
CA ASP A 211 -6.69 16.78 -17.07
C ASP A 211 -6.93 17.60 -15.80
N ASP A 212 -8.08 17.46 -15.19
CA ASP A 212 -8.59 18.29 -14.08
C ASP A 212 -8.58 17.60 -12.72
N ARG A 213 -8.30 16.30 -12.66
CA ARG A 213 -8.28 15.52 -11.41
C ARG A 213 -7.37 14.31 -11.49
N ASP A 214 -7.04 13.76 -10.33
CA ASP A 214 -6.42 12.43 -10.21
C ASP A 214 -7.42 11.32 -10.57
N ASP A 215 -6.91 10.17 -11.00
CA ASP A 215 -7.70 8.95 -11.24
C ASP A 215 -7.17 7.81 -10.35
N THR A 216 -7.25 8.04 -9.05
CA THR A 216 -6.78 7.08 -8.03
C THR A 216 -7.55 5.77 -8.10
N LEU A 217 -8.85 5.84 -8.38
CA LEU A 217 -9.69 4.66 -8.44
C LEU A 217 -9.33 3.76 -9.63
N MET A 218 -9.01 4.31 -10.80
CA MET A 218 -8.49 3.55 -11.94
C MET A 218 -7.19 2.84 -11.58
N MET A 219 -6.26 3.57 -10.91
CA MET A 219 -5.01 2.99 -10.42
C MET A 219 -5.24 1.83 -9.46
N VAL A 220 -6.21 1.95 -8.54
CA VAL A 220 -6.58 0.88 -7.59
C VAL A 220 -7.11 -0.34 -8.34
N VAL A 221 -8.06 -0.14 -9.26
CA VAL A 221 -8.71 -1.21 -10.05
C VAL A 221 -7.68 -2.02 -10.85
N VAL A 222 -6.82 -1.33 -11.60
CA VAL A 222 -5.80 -1.97 -12.44
C VAL A 222 -4.74 -2.67 -11.60
N THR A 223 -4.29 -2.02 -10.53
CA THR A 223 -3.28 -2.59 -9.62
C THR A 223 -3.78 -3.85 -8.92
N GLU A 224 -5.01 -3.86 -8.42
CA GLU A 224 -5.66 -5.04 -7.82
C GLU A 224 -5.70 -6.19 -8.81
N ALA A 225 -6.23 -5.95 -10.02
CA ALA A 225 -6.38 -6.96 -11.07
C ALA A 225 -5.04 -7.60 -11.47
N LEU A 226 -4.01 -6.81 -11.69
CA LEU A 226 -2.68 -7.30 -12.05
C LEU A 226 -2.00 -8.04 -10.91
N SER A 227 -2.20 -7.59 -9.67
CA SER A 227 -1.58 -8.21 -8.48
C SER A 227 -2.18 -9.55 -8.12
N GLU A 228 -3.38 -9.87 -8.59
CA GLU A 228 -3.99 -11.19 -8.45
C GLU A 228 -3.18 -12.28 -9.16
N ALA A 229 -2.56 -11.96 -10.31
CA ALA A 229 -1.68 -12.87 -11.02
C ALA A 229 -0.25 -12.85 -10.49
N SER A 230 0.33 -11.65 -10.29
CA SER A 230 1.67 -11.49 -9.74
C SER A 230 1.87 -10.09 -9.14
N LEU A 231 2.22 -10.06 -7.86
CA LEU A 231 2.61 -8.83 -7.18
C LEU A 231 3.79 -8.15 -7.86
N ALA A 232 4.86 -8.91 -8.13
CA ALA A 232 6.12 -8.39 -8.66
C ALA A 232 6.05 -8.17 -10.17
N ALA A 233 5.70 -9.21 -10.96
CA ALA A 233 5.82 -9.18 -12.41
C ALA A 233 4.77 -8.31 -13.13
N ALA A 234 3.69 -7.89 -12.44
CA ALA A 234 2.63 -7.08 -13.03
C ALA A 234 2.13 -5.96 -12.10
N GLY A 235 1.59 -6.30 -10.93
CA GLY A 235 0.94 -5.33 -10.03
C GLY A 235 1.84 -4.18 -9.54
N SER A 236 3.15 -4.36 -9.57
CA SER A 236 4.11 -3.35 -9.10
C SER A 236 4.71 -2.48 -10.21
N LEU A 237 4.46 -2.79 -11.47
CA LEU A 237 5.04 -2.05 -12.60
C LEU A 237 4.58 -0.59 -12.66
N ILE A 238 3.35 -0.32 -12.25
CA ILE A 238 2.70 1.00 -12.32
C ILE A 238 3.28 2.00 -11.31
N THR A 239 3.80 1.54 -10.19
CA THR A 239 4.12 2.40 -9.02
C THR A 239 5.22 3.43 -9.32
N ARG A 240 6.28 3.04 -10.05
CA ARG A 240 7.42 3.94 -10.32
C ARG A 240 7.05 5.06 -11.27
N PRO A 241 6.40 4.78 -12.41
CA PRO A 241 5.87 5.83 -13.28
C PRO A 241 4.94 6.78 -12.55
N GLU A 242 4.03 6.28 -11.70
CA GLU A 242 3.12 7.14 -10.93
C GLU A 242 3.86 8.08 -9.99
N ILE A 243 4.76 7.55 -9.15
CA ILE A 243 5.49 8.39 -8.18
C ILE A 243 6.30 9.48 -8.91
N LEU A 244 6.98 9.12 -10.00
CA LEU A 244 7.75 10.06 -10.79
C LEU A 244 6.86 11.10 -11.49
N SER A 245 5.77 10.67 -12.11
CA SER A 245 4.83 11.58 -12.79
C SER A 245 4.21 12.58 -11.83
N ARG A 246 3.77 12.14 -10.66
CA ARG A 246 3.23 13.04 -9.62
C ARG A 246 4.29 14.03 -9.12
N ALA A 247 5.54 13.60 -8.97
CA ALA A 247 6.64 14.50 -8.59
C ALA A 247 6.90 15.55 -9.69
N LEU A 248 6.88 15.15 -10.96
CA LEU A 248 7.00 16.06 -12.11
C LEU A 248 5.82 17.03 -12.23
N LEU A 249 4.59 16.55 -12.05
CA LEU A 249 3.39 17.39 -12.08
C LEU A 249 3.42 18.43 -10.96
N ALA A 250 3.88 18.04 -9.76
CA ALA A 250 3.96 18.93 -8.60
C ALA A 250 5.12 19.94 -8.67
N GLY A 251 6.23 19.58 -9.27
CA GLY A 251 7.47 20.36 -9.18
C GLY A 251 8.16 20.70 -10.48
N GLY A 252 7.86 20.00 -11.56
CA GLY A 252 8.51 20.20 -12.86
C GLY A 252 8.09 21.49 -13.54
N THR A 253 9.01 22.08 -14.32
CA THR A 253 8.66 23.16 -15.25
C THR A 253 7.75 22.62 -16.37
N GLU A 254 7.01 23.49 -17.06
CA GLU A 254 6.17 23.06 -18.18
C GLU A 254 6.98 22.39 -19.30
N ALA A 255 8.21 22.85 -19.53
CA ALA A 255 9.14 22.21 -20.47
C ALA A 255 9.51 20.78 -20.02
N GLN A 256 9.80 20.58 -18.73
CA GLN A 256 10.07 19.25 -18.18
C GLN A 256 8.84 18.33 -18.26
N LYS A 257 7.65 18.84 -17.93
CA LYS A 257 6.40 18.07 -18.05
C LYS A 257 6.14 17.66 -19.50
N ALA A 258 6.24 18.60 -20.43
CA ALA A 258 6.02 18.34 -21.85
C ALA A 258 7.05 17.36 -22.44
N HIS A 259 8.27 17.33 -21.91
CA HIS A 259 9.31 16.42 -22.36
C HIS A 259 9.19 15.02 -21.76
N TRP A 260 9.03 14.92 -20.44
CA TRP A 260 9.14 13.64 -19.74
C TRP A 260 7.83 12.85 -19.62
N LEU A 261 6.70 13.54 -19.37
CA LEU A 261 5.46 12.84 -19.09
C LEU A 261 4.97 11.96 -20.26
N PRO A 262 5.05 12.40 -21.54
CA PRO A 262 4.67 11.54 -22.67
C PRO A 262 5.53 10.27 -22.79
N GLN A 263 6.83 10.37 -22.52
CA GLN A 263 7.76 9.25 -22.57
C GLN A 263 7.47 8.26 -21.43
N ILE A 264 7.20 8.77 -20.22
CA ILE A 264 6.81 7.95 -19.07
C ILE A 264 5.48 7.24 -19.34
N ALA A 265 4.50 7.94 -19.92
CA ALA A 265 3.21 7.37 -20.29
C ALA A 265 3.34 6.22 -21.29
N ALA A 266 4.24 6.35 -22.27
CA ALA A 266 4.56 5.30 -23.22
C ALA A 266 5.32 4.11 -22.58
N GLY A 267 5.88 4.27 -21.37
CA GLY A 267 6.76 3.28 -20.74
C GLY A 267 8.11 3.15 -21.44
N GLU A 268 8.55 4.18 -22.15
CA GLU A 268 9.82 4.25 -22.86
C GLU A 268 10.47 5.63 -22.66
N PRO A 269 11.40 5.74 -21.69
CA PRO A 269 11.99 4.67 -20.88
C PRO A 269 11.12 4.22 -19.70
N LEU A 270 11.33 2.98 -19.24
CA LEU A 270 10.83 2.53 -17.95
C LEU A 270 11.51 3.29 -16.81
N CYS A 271 10.80 3.46 -15.70
CA CYS A 271 11.24 4.28 -14.58
C CYS A 271 11.63 3.47 -13.34
N ALA A 272 12.58 4.01 -12.57
CA ALA A 272 12.89 3.56 -11.23
C ALA A 272 13.10 4.74 -10.28
N ILE A 273 13.09 4.47 -8.96
CA ILE A 273 13.17 5.48 -7.91
C ILE A 273 14.34 5.13 -6.98
N ALA A 274 15.21 6.08 -6.73
CA ALA A 274 16.39 5.97 -5.89
C ALA A 274 16.32 7.00 -4.74
N ILE A 275 15.69 6.59 -3.63
CA ILE A 275 15.54 7.40 -2.41
C ILE A 275 16.47 6.87 -1.33
N THR A 276 16.26 5.62 -0.93
CA THR A 276 16.88 4.96 0.20
C THR A 276 18.40 4.87 0.07
N GLU A 277 19.09 5.10 1.17
CA GLU A 277 20.54 4.90 1.31
C GLU A 277 20.82 3.75 2.29
N PRO A 278 22.01 3.15 2.30
CA PRO A 278 22.34 2.06 3.23
C PRO A 278 22.02 2.37 4.70
N ASP A 279 22.25 3.60 5.15
CA ASP A 279 22.04 4.02 6.53
C ASP A 279 20.69 4.74 6.76
N TYR A 280 19.96 5.12 5.70
CA TYR A 280 18.76 5.97 5.77
C TYR A 280 17.63 5.43 4.90
N GLY A 281 16.64 4.77 5.51
CA GLY A 281 15.41 4.29 4.85
C GLY A 281 14.21 5.16 5.20
N SER A 282 13.66 5.00 6.40
CA SER A 282 12.50 5.75 6.88
C SER A 282 12.80 7.23 7.16
N ASP A 283 14.04 7.54 7.56
CA ASP A 283 14.51 8.91 7.82
C ASP A 283 15.02 9.58 6.53
N VAL A 284 14.11 9.87 5.62
CA VAL A 284 14.41 10.52 4.33
C VAL A 284 15.02 11.91 4.51
N ALA A 285 14.69 12.62 5.58
CA ALA A 285 15.22 13.97 5.83
C ALA A 285 16.74 13.98 6.08
N SER A 286 17.31 12.88 6.56
CA SER A 286 18.72 12.72 6.90
C SER A 286 19.60 12.16 5.79
N LEU A 287 19.04 11.92 4.58
CA LEU A 287 19.80 11.44 3.41
C LEU A 287 21.06 12.26 3.14
N ARG A 288 22.14 11.58 2.75
CA ARG A 288 23.48 12.17 2.54
C ARG A 288 24.04 12.01 1.13
N PHE A 289 23.35 11.31 0.23
CA PHE A 289 23.76 11.15 -1.16
C PHE A 289 24.00 12.50 -1.81
N LYS A 290 25.24 12.75 -2.23
CA LYS A 290 25.75 14.10 -2.50
C LYS A 290 25.60 14.50 -3.98
N GLY A 291 25.03 15.68 -4.22
CA GLY A 291 25.13 16.42 -5.46
C GLY A 291 26.02 17.64 -5.26
N SER A 292 27.11 17.72 -6.02
CA SER A 292 28.03 18.87 -6.00
C SER A 292 27.84 19.70 -7.26
N ARG A 293 27.65 21.01 -7.10
CA ARG A 293 27.50 21.95 -8.22
C ARG A 293 28.76 21.98 -9.07
N VAL A 294 28.60 21.94 -10.39
CA VAL A 294 29.66 22.12 -11.40
C VAL A 294 29.09 22.95 -12.56
N ASP A 295 29.93 23.32 -13.50
CA ASP A 295 29.47 24.07 -14.67
C ASP A 295 28.42 23.29 -15.47
N GLY A 296 27.25 23.92 -15.65
CA GLY A 296 26.11 23.38 -16.40
C GLY A 296 25.37 22.23 -15.74
N GLY A 297 25.70 21.86 -14.48
CA GLY A 297 25.04 20.72 -13.83
C GLY A 297 25.59 20.35 -12.47
N TRP A 298 25.51 19.05 -12.19
CA TRP A 298 25.79 18.45 -10.88
C TRP A 298 26.63 17.19 -11.04
N ARG A 299 27.52 16.93 -10.09
CA ARG A 299 28.23 15.65 -9.93
C ARG A 299 27.63 14.89 -8.76
N LEU A 300 27.10 13.70 -9.04
CA LEU A 300 26.50 12.81 -8.06
C LEU A 300 27.52 11.81 -7.54
N ASN A 301 27.56 11.63 -6.20
CA ASN A 301 28.44 10.69 -5.53
C ASN A 301 27.75 10.05 -4.34
N GLY A 302 27.93 8.74 -4.19
CA GLY A 302 27.40 7.96 -3.09
C GLY A 302 26.66 6.71 -3.52
N ALA A 303 25.95 6.11 -2.57
CA ALA A 303 25.21 4.87 -2.79
C ALA A 303 23.71 5.06 -2.54
N LYS A 304 22.89 4.36 -3.32
CA LYS A 304 21.46 4.16 -3.10
C LYS A 304 21.16 2.67 -3.03
N THR A 305 20.17 2.28 -2.26
CA THR A 305 19.77 0.88 -2.12
C THR A 305 18.28 0.71 -2.26
N TRP A 306 17.82 -0.53 -2.45
CA TRP A 306 16.42 -0.87 -2.67
C TRP A 306 15.78 -0.14 -3.87
N CYS A 307 16.61 0.16 -4.90
CA CYS A 307 16.16 0.83 -6.12
C CYS A 307 15.50 -0.20 -7.04
N THR A 308 14.21 -0.46 -6.82
CA THR A 308 13.47 -1.48 -7.54
C THR A 308 13.39 -1.15 -9.03
N PHE A 309 13.67 -2.15 -9.86
CA PHE A 309 13.68 -2.10 -11.32
C PHE A 309 14.79 -1.24 -11.94
N ALA A 310 15.78 -0.80 -11.16
CA ALA A 310 16.81 0.10 -11.64
C ALA A 310 17.69 -0.47 -12.75
N GLY A 311 17.86 -1.79 -12.86
CA GLY A 311 18.56 -2.42 -13.99
C GLY A 311 17.86 -2.12 -15.31
N LYS A 312 16.58 -2.47 -15.41
CA LYS A 312 15.74 -2.34 -16.61
C LYS A 312 15.31 -0.90 -16.92
N ALA A 313 15.20 -0.04 -15.89
CA ALA A 313 14.82 1.36 -16.06
C ALA A 313 15.86 2.15 -16.84
N GLY A 314 15.39 2.97 -17.78
CA GLY A 314 16.22 3.95 -18.50
C GLY A 314 16.21 5.33 -17.84
N LEU A 315 15.26 5.59 -16.92
CA LEU A 315 15.11 6.85 -16.20
C LEU A 315 15.01 6.60 -14.70
N LEU A 316 15.88 7.22 -13.91
CA LEU A 316 15.87 7.15 -12.46
C LEU A 316 15.47 8.51 -11.85
N MET A 317 14.53 8.52 -10.92
CA MET A 317 14.28 9.64 -10.04
C MET A 317 15.16 9.50 -8.81
N VAL A 318 16.11 10.41 -8.62
CA VAL A 318 17.12 10.33 -7.55
C VAL A 318 16.95 11.47 -6.55
N VAL A 319 16.72 11.13 -5.28
CA VAL A 319 16.76 12.13 -4.19
C VAL A 319 18.20 12.41 -3.83
N THR A 320 18.59 13.66 -3.93
CA THR A 320 19.98 14.13 -3.84
C THR A 320 20.11 15.27 -2.85
N ARG A 321 21.10 15.22 -1.96
CA ARG A 321 21.45 16.35 -1.10
C ARG A 321 22.29 17.35 -1.90
N THR A 322 21.68 18.48 -2.17
CA THR A 322 22.31 19.61 -2.89
C THR A 322 22.80 20.72 -1.98
N ASP A 323 22.24 20.79 -0.75
CA ASP A 323 22.76 21.67 0.30
C ASP A 323 23.70 20.88 1.21
N PRO A 324 24.96 21.27 1.34
CA PRO A 324 25.94 20.61 2.21
C PRO A 324 25.65 20.80 3.70
N ASP A 325 24.85 21.80 4.09
CA ASP A 325 24.42 21.99 5.48
C ASP A 325 23.38 20.95 5.86
N LEU A 326 23.78 19.99 6.68
CA LEU A 326 22.91 18.94 7.17
C LEU A 326 21.78 19.46 8.07
N SER A 327 21.95 20.62 8.71
CA SER A 327 20.92 21.24 9.56
C SER A 327 19.70 21.72 8.75
N ALA A 328 19.85 21.90 7.43
CA ALA A 328 18.74 22.16 6.52
C ALA A 328 17.73 20.99 6.48
N GLY A 329 18.14 19.77 6.89
CA GLY A 329 17.26 18.59 6.92
C GLY A 329 16.67 18.30 5.54
N HIS A 330 15.36 18.12 5.48
CA HIS A 330 14.65 17.86 4.22
C HIS A 330 14.71 19.03 3.20
N ARG A 331 14.93 20.28 3.66
CA ARG A 331 15.08 21.45 2.78
C ARG A 331 16.41 21.47 2.02
N GLY A 332 17.35 20.60 2.36
CA GLY A 332 18.60 20.44 1.60
C GLY A 332 18.51 19.39 0.49
N LEU A 333 17.33 18.77 0.28
CA LEU A 333 17.11 17.69 -0.69
C LEU A 333 16.45 18.18 -1.97
N SER A 334 16.99 17.78 -3.13
CA SER A 334 16.46 18.05 -4.46
C SER A 334 16.18 16.75 -5.20
N LEU A 335 15.30 16.78 -6.22
CA LEU A 335 15.05 15.63 -7.09
C LEU A 335 15.78 15.80 -8.42
N MET A 336 16.46 14.75 -8.85
CA MET A 336 17.17 14.72 -10.12
C MET A 336 16.71 13.57 -11.00
N LEU A 337 16.59 13.80 -12.28
CA LEU A 337 16.34 12.82 -13.31
C LEU A 337 17.68 12.32 -13.86
N VAL A 338 17.92 11.03 -13.74
CA VAL A 338 19.16 10.40 -14.21
C VAL A 338 18.83 9.43 -15.33
N GLU A 339 19.34 9.69 -16.52
CA GLU A 339 19.23 8.80 -17.66
C GLU A 339 20.38 7.80 -17.72
N LYS A 340 20.07 6.60 -18.12
CA LYS A 340 21.02 5.54 -18.42
C LYS A 340 20.43 4.54 -19.41
N PRO A 341 21.24 3.72 -20.10
CA PRO A 341 20.73 2.59 -20.88
C PRO A 341 19.95 1.58 -19.99
N SER A 342 18.98 0.90 -20.60
CA SER A 342 18.33 -0.27 -20.00
C SER A 342 19.29 -1.47 -20.01
N TYR A 343 19.30 -2.25 -18.93
CA TYR A 343 20.13 -3.45 -18.79
C TYR A 343 19.28 -4.65 -18.37
N GLU A 344 19.63 -5.81 -18.92
CA GLU A 344 19.08 -7.09 -18.49
C GLU A 344 19.94 -7.71 -17.39
N GLY A 345 19.33 -8.57 -16.56
CA GLY A 345 20.02 -9.34 -15.53
C GLY A 345 20.20 -8.59 -14.21
N HIS A 346 21.15 -9.08 -13.40
CA HIS A 346 21.29 -8.72 -12.00
C HIS A 346 22.41 -7.73 -11.70
N ALA A 347 23.20 -7.33 -12.73
CA ALA A 347 24.27 -6.35 -12.56
C ALA A 347 24.41 -5.49 -13.81
N PHE A 348 24.84 -4.25 -13.62
CA PHE A 348 25.18 -3.37 -14.75
C PHE A 348 26.25 -2.35 -14.36
N GLU A 349 26.91 -1.84 -15.39
CA GLU A 349 27.82 -0.70 -15.30
C GLU A 349 27.56 0.24 -16.49
N PHE A 350 27.45 1.53 -16.19
CA PHE A 350 27.34 2.60 -17.17
C PHE A 350 28.38 3.67 -16.89
N VAL A 351 29.23 3.94 -17.89
CA VAL A 351 30.24 4.99 -17.85
C VAL A 351 29.86 6.08 -18.85
N GLN A 352 29.72 7.30 -18.35
CA GLN A 352 29.44 8.47 -19.21
C GLN A 352 30.68 8.88 -20.02
N PRO A 353 30.51 9.50 -21.20
CA PRO A 353 31.63 10.03 -21.99
C PRO A 353 32.56 10.94 -21.19
N GLY A 354 32.07 11.63 -20.16
CA GLY A 354 32.84 12.49 -19.27
C GLY A 354 33.48 11.80 -18.06
N GLY A 355 33.48 10.46 -18.01
CA GLY A 355 34.10 9.65 -16.95
C GLY A 355 33.25 9.45 -15.69
N GLY A 356 32.01 9.96 -15.64
CA GLY A 356 31.06 9.62 -14.56
C GLY A 356 30.60 8.16 -14.66
N ARG A 357 30.44 7.48 -13.52
CA ARG A 357 30.15 6.05 -13.46
C ARG A 357 28.92 5.77 -12.60
N LEU A 358 28.07 4.86 -13.05
CA LEU A 358 26.95 4.29 -12.30
C LEU A 358 27.00 2.77 -12.41
N THR A 359 27.09 2.11 -11.26
CA THR A 359 27.00 0.64 -11.19
C THR A 359 25.77 0.24 -10.42
N GLY A 360 25.21 -0.93 -10.74
CA GLY A 360 24.08 -1.50 -10.05
C GLY A 360 24.25 -3.01 -9.85
N GLN A 361 23.87 -3.48 -8.66
CA GLN A 361 23.84 -4.90 -8.31
C GLN A 361 22.49 -5.24 -7.68
N ALA A 362 21.79 -6.24 -8.22
CA ALA A 362 20.54 -6.72 -7.64
C ALA A 362 20.76 -7.37 -6.27
N ILE A 363 19.87 -7.05 -5.34
CA ILE A 363 19.84 -7.62 -3.98
C ILE A 363 19.06 -8.92 -4.04
N PRO A 364 19.62 -10.07 -3.65
CA PRO A 364 18.88 -11.32 -3.54
C PRO A 364 17.76 -11.18 -2.50
N THR A 365 16.52 -11.51 -2.88
CA THR A 365 15.34 -11.38 -2.01
C THR A 365 14.59 -12.70 -1.90
N ILE A 366 13.85 -12.90 -0.79
CA ILE A 366 13.04 -14.09 -0.56
C ILE A 366 11.80 -14.14 -1.46
N GLY A 367 11.28 -12.99 -1.87
CA GLY A 367 10.11 -12.80 -2.74
C GLY A 367 10.26 -11.54 -3.57
N TYR A 368 9.16 -11.11 -4.21
CA TYR A 368 9.14 -9.91 -5.06
C TYR A 368 10.14 -9.97 -6.23
N ARG A 369 10.39 -11.20 -6.70
CA ARG A 369 11.32 -11.49 -7.81
C ARG A 369 10.67 -11.12 -9.14
N GLY A 370 11.49 -10.63 -10.07
CA GLY A 370 11.05 -10.11 -11.37
C GLY A 370 11.37 -8.63 -11.55
N MET A 371 11.01 -7.82 -10.56
CA MET A 371 11.36 -6.39 -10.55
C MET A 371 12.80 -6.13 -10.10
N HIS A 372 13.40 -6.98 -9.31
CA HIS A 372 14.70 -6.83 -8.66
C HIS A 372 14.95 -5.45 -8.04
N SER A 373 15.37 -5.41 -6.81
CA SER A 373 15.82 -4.19 -6.15
C SER A 373 17.34 -4.12 -6.22
N PHE A 374 17.87 -2.96 -6.54
CA PHE A 374 19.30 -2.78 -6.79
C PHE A 374 19.96 -1.92 -5.70
N GLU A 375 21.19 -2.26 -5.39
CA GLU A 375 22.17 -1.32 -4.84
C GLU A 375 22.80 -0.57 -6.01
N LEU A 376 22.87 0.76 -5.91
CA LEU A 376 23.45 1.65 -6.92
C LEU A 376 24.62 2.40 -6.32
N SER A 377 25.74 2.50 -7.06
CA SER A 377 26.88 3.34 -6.72
C SER A 377 27.12 4.37 -7.82
N PHE A 378 27.19 5.63 -7.43
CA PHE A 378 27.46 6.76 -8.28
C PHE A 378 28.84 7.32 -7.97
N GLU A 379 29.68 7.45 -9.00
CA GLU A 379 31.03 8.01 -8.93
C GLU A 379 31.15 9.15 -9.93
N ASN A 380 31.19 10.40 -9.44
CA ASN A 380 31.29 11.61 -10.27
C ASN A 380 30.28 11.66 -11.44
N PHE A 381 29.11 11.06 -11.27
CA PHE A 381 28.10 10.94 -12.30
C PHE A 381 27.49 12.32 -12.60
N TRP A 382 27.63 12.79 -13.84
CA TRP A 382 27.17 14.12 -14.23
C TRP A 382 25.69 14.14 -14.58
N VAL A 383 24.97 15.16 -14.10
CA VAL A 383 23.56 15.42 -14.39
C VAL A 383 23.39 16.90 -14.76
N PRO A 384 22.77 17.24 -15.91
CA PRO A 384 22.58 18.62 -16.33
C PRO A 384 21.57 19.37 -15.45
N ASP A 385 21.66 20.70 -15.41
CA ASP A 385 20.75 21.56 -14.64
C ASP A 385 19.27 21.35 -14.99
N GLY A 386 18.96 21.17 -16.27
CA GLY A 386 17.60 20.92 -16.75
C GLY A 386 17.00 19.60 -16.27
N HIS A 387 17.78 18.70 -15.66
CA HIS A 387 17.31 17.44 -15.06
C HIS A 387 17.03 17.54 -13.56
N VAL A 388 17.27 18.68 -12.92
CA VAL A 388 16.74 18.96 -11.59
C VAL A 388 15.25 19.26 -11.75
N ILE A 389 14.37 18.52 -11.08
CA ILE A 389 12.92 18.77 -11.16
C ILE A 389 12.62 20.17 -10.62
N GLY A 390 12.04 21.04 -11.46
CA GLY A 390 11.81 22.45 -11.18
C GLY A 390 13.05 23.33 -11.35
N GLU A 391 14.13 22.78 -11.89
CA GLU A 391 15.39 23.49 -12.15
C GLU A 391 15.91 24.22 -10.90
N LEU A 392 16.36 25.47 -11.00
CA LEU A 392 16.86 26.25 -9.85
C LEU A 392 15.78 26.48 -8.77
N ALA A 393 14.53 26.65 -9.17
CA ALA A 393 13.40 26.85 -8.24
C ALA A 393 13.05 25.56 -7.48
N GLY A 394 13.44 24.41 -8.00
CA GLY A 394 13.21 23.09 -7.38
C GLY A 394 14.27 22.68 -6.37
N LEU A 395 15.38 23.41 -6.27
CA LEU A 395 16.42 23.11 -5.28
C LEU A 395 15.88 23.22 -3.86
N GLY A 396 16.17 22.22 -3.02
CA GLY A 396 15.69 22.14 -1.64
C GLY A 396 14.21 21.76 -1.51
N ARG A 397 13.50 21.47 -2.60
CA ARG A 397 12.09 21.09 -2.61
C ARG A 397 11.83 19.61 -2.92
N GLY A 398 12.89 18.84 -3.13
CA GLY A 398 12.80 17.45 -3.56
C GLY A 398 12.02 16.56 -2.58
N PHE A 399 12.13 16.80 -1.29
CA PHE A 399 11.36 16.07 -0.28
C PHE A 399 9.84 16.23 -0.49
N TYR A 400 9.38 17.45 -0.72
CA TYR A 400 7.94 17.73 -0.89
C TYR A 400 7.39 17.07 -2.15
N PHE A 401 8.12 17.15 -3.26
CA PHE A 401 7.72 16.51 -4.53
C PHE A 401 7.68 14.99 -4.40
N THR A 402 8.65 14.39 -3.69
CA THR A 402 8.67 12.96 -3.39
C THR A 402 7.45 12.55 -2.58
N MET A 403 7.14 13.30 -1.51
CA MET A 403 6.02 12.95 -0.64
C MET A 403 4.66 13.04 -1.34
N THR A 404 4.50 13.92 -2.32
CA THR A 404 3.28 13.97 -3.16
C THR A 404 3.08 12.66 -3.92
N GLY A 405 4.13 12.10 -4.52
CA GLY A 405 4.06 10.80 -5.21
C GLY A 405 3.80 9.60 -4.28
N MET A 406 4.30 9.67 -3.05
CA MET A 406 4.18 8.56 -2.10
C MET A 406 2.75 8.27 -1.62
N VAL A 407 1.83 9.23 -1.69
CA VAL A 407 0.41 9.02 -1.31
C VAL A 407 -0.26 8.04 -2.27
N GLY A 408 -0.08 8.23 -3.58
CA GLY A 408 -0.55 7.30 -4.60
C GLY A 408 0.09 5.92 -4.46
N GLY A 409 1.40 5.84 -4.21
CA GLY A 409 2.12 4.59 -3.95
C GLY A 409 1.52 3.78 -2.78
N ARG A 410 1.05 4.43 -1.70
CA ARG A 410 0.37 3.77 -0.58
C ARG A 410 -0.97 3.17 -1.01
N MET A 411 -1.77 3.90 -1.78
CA MET A 411 -3.04 3.40 -2.31
C MET A 411 -2.84 2.20 -3.24
N GLN A 412 -1.85 2.25 -4.12
CA GLN A 412 -1.48 1.08 -4.93
C GLN A 412 -1.02 -0.09 -4.06
N THR A 413 -0.30 0.17 -2.96
CA THR A 413 0.14 -0.92 -2.06
C THR A 413 -1.06 -1.59 -1.39
N ALA A 414 -2.10 -0.84 -0.99
CA ALA A 414 -3.33 -1.40 -0.49
C ALA A 414 -4.08 -2.23 -1.57
N ALA A 415 -4.11 -1.75 -2.82
CA ALA A 415 -4.70 -2.48 -3.94
C ALA A 415 -3.91 -3.76 -4.28
N ARG A 416 -2.57 -3.70 -4.25
CA ARG A 416 -1.71 -4.89 -4.42
C ARG A 416 -1.99 -5.94 -3.35
N ALA A 417 -2.13 -5.52 -2.09
CA ALA A 417 -2.49 -6.40 -0.99
C ALA A 417 -3.85 -7.07 -1.20
N SER A 418 -4.85 -6.33 -1.72
CA SER A 418 -6.17 -6.87 -2.07
C SER A 418 -6.08 -7.94 -3.15
N GLY A 419 -5.34 -7.71 -4.24
CA GLY A 419 -5.13 -8.70 -5.30
C GLY A 419 -4.45 -9.98 -4.79
N VAL A 420 -3.40 -9.83 -3.98
CA VAL A 420 -2.69 -10.97 -3.35
C VAL A 420 -3.61 -11.75 -2.41
N MET A 421 -4.41 -11.07 -1.58
CA MET A 421 -5.38 -11.73 -0.69
C MET A 421 -6.41 -12.53 -1.47
N ARG A 422 -6.94 -11.98 -2.57
CA ARG A 422 -7.91 -12.67 -3.42
C ARG A 422 -7.30 -13.94 -4.03
N ALA A 423 -6.10 -13.85 -4.58
CA ALA A 423 -5.39 -14.99 -5.16
C ALA A 423 -5.14 -16.10 -4.12
N ALA A 424 -4.68 -15.72 -2.92
CA ALA A 424 -4.39 -16.64 -1.84
C ALA A 424 -5.66 -17.33 -1.32
N TRP A 425 -6.74 -16.57 -1.12
CA TRP A 425 -8.02 -17.10 -0.70
C TRP A 425 -8.61 -18.08 -1.73
N ALA A 426 -8.60 -17.70 -3.03
CA ALA A 426 -9.12 -18.54 -4.10
C ALA A 426 -8.31 -19.85 -4.25
N ALA A 427 -6.99 -19.79 -4.11
CA ALA A 427 -6.12 -20.97 -4.11
C ALA A 427 -6.44 -21.89 -2.92
N ALA A 428 -6.62 -21.33 -1.72
CA ALA A 428 -6.96 -22.09 -0.52
C ALA A 428 -8.33 -22.77 -0.64
N LEU A 429 -9.33 -22.08 -1.19
CA LEU A 429 -10.67 -22.64 -1.40
C LEU A 429 -10.61 -23.84 -2.37
N ARG A 430 -9.97 -23.67 -3.54
CA ARG A 430 -9.83 -24.75 -4.53
C ARG A 430 -9.11 -25.97 -3.92
N TYR A 431 -7.98 -25.73 -3.28
CA TYR A 431 -7.23 -26.81 -2.63
C TYR A 431 -8.05 -27.54 -1.57
N ALA A 432 -8.78 -26.83 -0.73
CA ALA A 432 -9.63 -27.42 0.30
C ALA A 432 -10.79 -28.24 -0.29
N ALA A 433 -11.32 -27.87 -1.46
CA ALA A 433 -12.35 -28.63 -2.16
C ALA A 433 -11.81 -29.96 -2.71
N ASP A 434 -10.58 -29.95 -3.24
CA ASP A 434 -9.98 -31.13 -3.90
C ASP A 434 -9.28 -32.07 -2.92
N ARG A 435 -8.68 -31.54 -1.85
CA ARG A 435 -7.85 -32.30 -0.90
C ARG A 435 -8.69 -33.21 -0.01
N GLN A 436 -8.45 -34.51 -0.11
CA GLN A 436 -9.07 -35.52 0.76
C GLN A 436 -8.25 -35.75 2.03
N VAL A 437 -8.90 -35.69 3.19
CA VAL A 437 -8.32 -35.98 4.50
C VAL A 437 -9.35 -36.73 5.36
N PHE A 438 -8.92 -37.76 6.07
CA PHE A 438 -9.81 -38.57 6.92
C PHE A 438 -11.12 -39.02 6.24
N GLY A 439 -11.07 -39.31 4.95
CA GLY A 439 -12.21 -39.84 4.18
C GLY A 439 -13.17 -38.78 3.61
N ALA A 440 -12.89 -37.49 3.73
CA ALA A 440 -13.72 -36.41 3.19
C ALA A 440 -12.87 -35.25 2.63
N PRO A 441 -13.43 -34.40 1.75
CA PRO A 441 -12.75 -33.18 1.33
C PRO A 441 -12.40 -32.29 2.53
N LEU A 442 -11.22 -31.65 2.50
CA LEU A 442 -10.80 -30.73 3.58
C LEU A 442 -11.83 -29.61 3.81
N LEU A 443 -12.50 -29.16 2.76
CA LEU A 443 -13.57 -28.16 2.80
C LEU A 443 -14.79 -28.60 3.63
N SER A 444 -14.99 -29.90 3.89
CA SER A 444 -16.09 -30.41 4.71
C SER A 444 -15.91 -30.14 6.21
N TYR A 445 -14.71 -29.77 6.63
CA TYR A 445 -14.42 -29.60 8.06
C TYR A 445 -14.72 -28.19 8.55
N PRO A 446 -15.42 -28.04 9.70
CA PRO A 446 -15.82 -26.76 10.25
C PRO A 446 -14.69 -25.76 10.43
N LEU A 447 -13.50 -26.22 10.85
CA LEU A 447 -12.33 -25.34 11.05
C LEU A 447 -11.83 -24.74 9.72
N THR A 448 -11.84 -25.53 8.63
CA THR A 448 -11.45 -25.05 7.30
C THR A 448 -12.43 -24.00 6.79
N LEU A 449 -13.73 -24.25 6.92
CA LEU A 449 -14.79 -23.30 6.57
C LEU A 449 -14.66 -21.99 7.37
N ALA A 450 -14.42 -22.09 8.67
CA ALA A 450 -14.20 -20.91 9.53
C ALA A 450 -12.96 -20.08 9.12
N LYS A 451 -11.86 -20.74 8.77
CA LYS A 451 -10.65 -20.06 8.26
C LYS A 451 -10.95 -19.32 6.97
N LEU A 452 -11.58 -19.99 5.99
CA LEU A 452 -11.95 -19.39 4.71
C LEU A 452 -12.91 -18.21 4.88
N ALA A 453 -13.87 -18.29 5.81
CA ALA A 453 -14.79 -17.20 6.12
C ALA A 453 -14.06 -15.98 6.69
N ARG A 454 -13.14 -16.15 7.63
CA ARG A 454 -12.34 -15.04 8.17
C ARG A 454 -11.38 -14.43 7.16
N MET A 455 -10.74 -15.26 6.32
CA MET A 455 -9.91 -14.76 5.21
C MET A 455 -10.74 -13.90 4.27
N ALA A 456 -11.93 -14.34 3.88
CA ALA A 456 -12.84 -13.60 3.01
C ALA A 456 -13.34 -12.31 3.65
N ALA A 457 -13.72 -12.32 4.93
CA ALA A 457 -14.18 -11.13 5.67
C ALA A 457 -13.08 -10.06 5.74
N ARG A 458 -11.83 -10.46 6.01
CA ARG A 458 -10.69 -9.56 6.06
C ARG A 458 -10.35 -8.99 4.70
N TYR A 459 -10.34 -9.80 3.65
CA TYR A 459 -10.18 -9.34 2.27
C TYR A 459 -11.27 -8.33 1.89
N ALA A 460 -12.55 -8.67 2.17
CA ALA A 460 -13.69 -7.82 1.86
C ALA A 460 -13.57 -6.43 2.51
N ALA A 461 -13.26 -6.37 3.80
CA ALA A 461 -13.10 -5.10 4.52
C ALA A 461 -11.92 -4.26 3.99
N CYS A 462 -10.77 -4.89 3.73
CA CYS A 462 -9.62 -4.19 3.14
C CYS A 462 -9.92 -3.66 1.75
N ARG A 463 -10.60 -4.43 0.90
CA ARG A 463 -11.01 -4.01 -0.44
C ARG A 463 -11.99 -2.84 -0.36
N GLN A 464 -13.04 -2.94 0.45
CA GLN A 464 -14.02 -1.86 0.65
C GLN A 464 -13.34 -0.56 1.11
N LEU A 465 -12.45 -0.64 2.09
CA LEU A 465 -11.70 0.51 2.57
C LEU A 465 -10.83 1.13 1.46
N THR A 466 -10.07 0.30 0.72
CA THR A 466 -9.19 0.76 -0.35
C THR A 466 -9.97 1.51 -1.43
N TYR A 467 -11.11 0.98 -1.86
CA TYR A 467 -11.97 1.60 -2.87
C TYR A 467 -12.67 2.87 -2.34
N ALA A 468 -13.11 2.86 -1.08
CA ALA A 468 -13.74 4.03 -0.46
C ALA A 468 -12.76 5.21 -0.37
N VAL A 469 -11.51 4.95 0.06
CA VAL A 469 -10.46 5.98 0.11
C VAL A 469 -10.09 6.46 -1.29
N GLY A 470 -9.98 5.56 -2.29
CA GLY A 470 -9.73 5.94 -3.69
C GLY A 470 -10.80 6.88 -4.23
N ARG A 471 -12.09 6.55 -4.05
CA ARG A 471 -13.22 7.43 -4.44
C ARG A 471 -13.16 8.80 -3.76
N GLN A 472 -12.82 8.82 -2.47
CA GLN A 472 -12.73 10.06 -1.72
C GLN A 472 -11.58 10.94 -2.22
N MET A 473 -10.45 10.35 -2.62
CA MET A 473 -9.32 11.09 -3.19
C MET A 473 -9.69 11.74 -4.52
N ASP A 474 -10.39 11.01 -5.39
CA ASP A 474 -10.79 11.52 -6.72
C ASP A 474 -11.86 12.61 -6.65
N GLN A 475 -12.70 12.62 -5.61
CA GLN A 475 -13.71 13.66 -5.39
C GLN A 475 -13.12 15.00 -4.91
N ARG A 476 -11.94 14.98 -4.31
CA ARG A 476 -11.25 16.16 -3.77
C ARG A 476 -10.19 16.64 -4.75
N ALA A 477 -10.61 17.39 -5.78
CA ALA A 477 -9.69 17.96 -6.76
C ALA A 477 -8.61 18.83 -6.07
N GLY A 478 -7.35 18.49 -6.30
CA GLY A 478 -6.23 19.43 -6.23
C GLY A 478 -5.44 19.52 -4.94
N ASP A 479 -5.82 18.90 -3.81
CA ASP A 479 -4.96 18.94 -2.61
C ASP A 479 -5.06 17.64 -1.81
N ALA A 480 -3.94 16.98 -1.65
CA ALA A 480 -3.83 15.87 -0.71
C ALA A 480 -3.92 16.43 0.71
N SER A 481 -5.14 16.68 1.19
CA SER A 481 -5.39 17.13 2.56
C SER A 481 -4.67 16.21 3.55
N PRO A 482 -4.27 16.67 4.73
CA PRO A 482 -3.70 15.82 5.78
C PRO A 482 -4.56 14.60 6.06
N ASP A 483 -5.88 14.72 5.93
CA ASP A 483 -6.86 13.65 6.09
C ASP A 483 -6.73 12.57 4.99
N ALA A 484 -6.64 12.93 3.72
CA ALA A 484 -6.47 11.97 2.62
C ALA A 484 -5.15 11.19 2.73
N ARG A 485 -4.06 11.86 3.14
CA ARG A 485 -2.77 11.18 3.39
C ARG A 485 -2.85 10.18 4.54
N SER A 486 -3.57 10.55 5.60
CA SER A 486 -3.81 9.67 6.75
C SER A 486 -4.63 8.45 6.35
N GLN A 487 -5.74 8.63 5.62
CA GLN A 487 -6.61 7.55 5.18
C GLN A 487 -5.91 6.59 4.20
N ALA A 488 -5.12 7.08 3.24
CA ALA A 488 -4.30 6.24 2.37
C ALA A 488 -3.30 5.40 3.16
N SER A 489 -2.73 5.97 4.24
CA SER A 489 -1.82 5.26 5.14
C SER A 489 -2.54 4.21 5.98
N LEU A 490 -3.76 4.49 6.45
CA LEU A 490 -4.61 3.52 7.18
C LEU A 490 -5.01 2.34 6.28
N ALA A 491 -5.44 2.62 5.05
CA ALA A 491 -5.76 1.57 4.08
C ALA A 491 -4.55 0.67 3.79
N LYS A 492 -3.37 1.25 3.56
CA LYS A 492 -2.13 0.51 3.35
C LYS A 492 -1.75 -0.32 4.57
N LEU A 493 -1.79 0.28 5.76
CA LEU A 493 -1.43 -0.37 7.01
C LEU A 493 -2.25 -1.64 7.23
N LEU A 494 -3.58 -1.54 7.15
CA LEU A 494 -4.49 -2.66 7.37
C LEU A 494 -4.39 -3.72 6.28
N ALA A 495 -4.40 -3.31 5.00
CA ALA A 495 -4.41 -4.25 3.87
C ALA A 495 -3.11 -5.07 3.81
N CYS A 496 -1.95 -4.48 4.07
CA CYS A 496 -0.67 -5.16 4.03
C CYS A 496 -0.54 -6.24 5.10
N ARG A 497 -0.83 -5.92 6.37
CA ARG A 497 -0.84 -6.92 7.45
C ARG A 497 -1.90 -7.99 7.23
N SER A 498 -3.03 -7.62 6.66
CA SER A 498 -4.08 -8.58 6.31
C SER A 498 -3.63 -9.54 5.21
N ALA A 499 -2.88 -9.07 4.21
CA ALA A 499 -2.32 -9.91 3.16
C ALA A 499 -1.30 -10.92 3.71
N GLU A 500 -0.44 -10.50 4.64
CA GLU A 500 0.48 -11.42 5.33
C GLU A 500 -0.29 -12.53 6.08
N TRP A 501 -1.35 -12.16 6.79
CA TRP A 501 -2.15 -13.13 7.51
C TRP A 501 -2.95 -14.06 6.57
N VAL A 502 -3.57 -13.53 5.52
CA VAL A 502 -4.37 -14.32 4.57
C VAL A 502 -3.48 -15.30 3.80
N THR A 503 -2.30 -14.87 3.34
CA THR A 503 -1.35 -15.75 2.63
C THR A 503 -0.78 -16.82 3.54
N ARG A 504 -0.51 -16.51 4.82
CA ARG A 504 -0.12 -17.49 5.84
C ARG A 504 -1.21 -18.55 6.05
N GLU A 505 -2.48 -18.16 6.16
CA GLU A 505 -3.57 -19.11 6.33
C GLU A 505 -3.80 -19.96 5.07
N ALA A 506 -3.65 -19.37 3.89
CA ALA A 506 -3.70 -20.10 2.63
C ALA A 506 -2.60 -21.17 2.55
N LEU A 507 -1.37 -20.82 2.87
CA LEU A 507 -0.23 -21.76 2.94
C LEU A 507 -0.51 -22.86 3.96
N GLN A 508 -1.03 -22.51 5.14
CA GLN A 508 -1.36 -23.48 6.20
C GLN A 508 -2.46 -24.47 5.76
N ILE A 509 -3.47 -24.01 5.00
CA ILE A 509 -4.53 -24.90 4.46
C ILE A 509 -3.92 -25.92 3.47
N HIS A 510 -2.90 -25.53 2.70
CA HIS A 510 -2.19 -26.43 1.79
C HIS A 510 -1.28 -27.44 2.52
N GLY A 511 -1.00 -27.24 3.81
CA GLY A 511 -0.12 -28.12 4.60
C GLY A 511 1.29 -28.17 3.98
N GLY A 512 1.89 -29.37 3.91
CA GLY A 512 3.24 -29.56 3.34
C GLY A 512 3.37 -29.07 1.90
N MET A 513 2.32 -29.20 1.08
CA MET A 513 2.31 -28.68 -0.29
C MET A 513 2.40 -27.16 -0.35
N GLY A 514 1.88 -26.44 0.65
CA GLY A 514 2.01 -24.98 0.75
C GLY A 514 3.44 -24.53 1.00
N TYR A 515 4.28 -25.38 1.58
CA TYR A 515 5.69 -25.09 1.87
C TYR A 515 6.63 -25.45 0.71
N ALA A 516 6.12 -26.15 -0.31
CA ALA A 516 6.88 -26.46 -1.50
C ALA A 516 7.01 -25.24 -2.41
N GLU A 517 8.21 -25.00 -2.95
CA GLU A 517 8.47 -23.84 -3.83
C GLU A 517 7.56 -23.81 -5.06
N GLU A 518 7.16 -24.96 -5.59
CA GLU A 518 6.27 -25.09 -6.76
C GLU A 518 4.81 -24.68 -6.49
N SER A 519 4.46 -24.44 -5.23
CA SER A 519 3.10 -24.04 -4.85
C SER A 519 2.90 -22.53 -5.03
N LEU A 520 1.79 -22.14 -5.67
CA LEU A 520 1.39 -20.73 -5.81
C LEU A 520 1.38 -20.01 -4.46
N VAL A 521 0.88 -20.65 -3.40
CA VAL A 521 0.73 -20.02 -2.08
C VAL A 521 2.07 -19.76 -1.40
N SER A 522 3.14 -20.51 -1.73
CA SER A 522 4.50 -20.24 -1.23
C SER A 522 5.01 -18.89 -1.78
N ARG A 523 4.80 -18.63 -3.08
CA ARG A 523 5.15 -17.35 -3.71
C ARG A 523 4.33 -16.20 -3.10
N LEU A 524 3.00 -16.36 -3.00
CA LEU A 524 2.14 -15.33 -2.44
C LEU A 524 2.51 -14.99 -0.98
N PHE A 525 2.93 -15.98 -0.18
CA PHE A 525 3.36 -15.77 1.19
C PHE A 525 4.64 -14.93 1.30
N VAL A 526 5.67 -15.24 0.51
CA VAL A 526 6.92 -14.47 0.55
C VAL A 526 6.75 -13.09 -0.09
N ASP A 527 5.91 -12.98 -1.14
CA ASP A 527 5.61 -11.70 -1.79
C ASP A 527 4.80 -10.78 -0.88
N ALA A 528 3.83 -11.29 -0.12
CA ALA A 528 3.02 -10.49 0.80
C ALA A 528 3.86 -9.79 1.88
N ARG A 529 4.97 -10.42 2.32
CA ARG A 529 5.78 -9.87 3.41
C ARG A 529 6.38 -8.50 3.10
N VAL A 530 6.73 -8.22 1.85
CA VAL A 530 7.33 -6.92 1.47
C VAL A 530 6.33 -5.76 1.57
N LEU A 531 5.02 -6.03 1.47
CA LEU A 531 3.97 -5.00 1.47
C LEU A 531 3.97 -4.13 2.74
N SER A 532 4.29 -4.70 3.91
CA SER A 532 4.39 -3.95 5.17
C SER A 532 5.72 -3.20 5.33
N ILE A 533 6.70 -3.46 4.45
CA ILE A 533 8.05 -2.90 4.52
C ILE A 533 8.21 -1.69 3.61
N PHE A 534 7.91 -1.83 2.32
CA PHE A 534 8.13 -0.77 1.33
C PHE A 534 7.01 0.29 1.32
N GLU A 535 7.18 1.39 0.58
CA GLU A 535 6.23 2.51 0.47
C GLU A 535 5.87 3.13 1.85
N GLY A 536 6.82 3.07 2.79
CA GLY A 536 6.68 3.42 4.18
C GLY A 536 6.46 2.20 5.07
N ALA A 537 7.46 1.87 5.88
CA ALA A 537 7.38 0.79 6.86
C ALA A 537 6.21 1.00 7.82
N GLU A 538 5.64 -0.10 8.31
CA GLU A 538 4.46 -0.11 9.18
C GLU A 538 4.61 0.86 10.36
N GLU A 539 5.73 0.81 11.07
CA GLU A 539 6.00 1.66 12.23
C GLU A 539 6.13 3.12 11.83
N THR A 540 6.76 3.41 10.68
CA THR A 540 6.88 4.78 10.17
C THR A 540 5.51 5.37 9.83
N LEU A 541 4.64 4.61 9.17
CA LEU A 541 3.29 5.06 8.87
C LEU A 541 2.47 5.24 10.14
N ALA A 542 2.51 4.28 11.05
CA ALA A 542 1.76 4.35 12.30
C ALA A 542 2.18 5.58 13.14
N LEU A 543 3.49 5.77 13.36
CA LEU A 543 4.00 6.79 14.28
C LEU A 543 4.12 8.19 13.64
N LYS A 544 4.74 8.28 12.44
CA LYS A 544 5.11 9.58 11.85
C LYS A 544 4.04 10.16 10.93
N VAL A 545 3.05 9.36 10.52
CA VAL A 545 1.96 9.82 9.65
C VAL A 545 0.63 9.77 10.38
N ILE A 546 0.18 8.57 10.76
CA ILE A 546 -1.19 8.36 11.29
C ILE A 546 -1.31 8.97 12.70
N ALA A 547 -0.54 8.49 13.66
CA ALA A 547 -0.62 8.98 15.04
C ALA A 547 -0.38 10.49 15.11
N ARG A 548 0.64 11.00 14.41
CA ARG A 548 0.90 12.42 14.35
C ARG A 548 -0.30 13.22 13.83
N SER A 549 -0.91 12.79 12.72
CA SER A 549 -2.11 13.46 12.17
C SER A 549 -3.30 13.43 13.15
N LEU A 550 -3.52 12.30 13.84
CA LEU A 550 -4.56 12.17 14.86
C LEU A 550 -4.35 13.15 16.01
N LEU A 551 -3.12 13.25 16.53
CA LEU A 551 -2.78 14.10 17.67
C LEU A 551 -2.80 15.58 17.30
N GLU A 552 -2.27 15.97 16.12
CA GLU A 552 -2.36 17.34 15.60
C GLU A 552 -3.83 17.77 15.44
N GLY A 553 -4.66 16.90 14.87
CA GLY A 553 -6.10 17.15 14.74
C GLY A 553 -6.82 17.30 16.09
N ALA A 554 -6.44 16.54 17.11
CA ALA A 554 -7.00 16.65 18.45
C ALA A 554 -6.61 17.97 19.13
N LEU A 555 -5.34 18.39 19.03
CA LEU A 555 -4.91 19.69 19.56
C LEU A 555 -5.63 20.85 18.87
N ALA A 556 -5.78 20.80 17.55
CA ALA A 556 -6.50 21.85 16.82
C ALA A 556 -7.97 21.99 17.29
N ARG A 557 -8.67 20.87 17.55
CA ARG A 557 -10.05 20.89 18.08
C ARG A 557 -10.15 21.38 19.51
N SER A 558 -9.13 21.19 20.35
CA SER A 558 -9.13 21.68 21.74
C SER A 558 -8.80 23.17 21.85
N ALA A 559 -8.28 23.79 20.79
CA ALA A 559 -7.96 25.22 20.73
C ALA A 559 -9.13 26.09 20.21
N THR A 560 -10.18 25.46 19.64
CA THR A 560 -11.44 26.09 19.22
C THR A 560 -12.51 25.94 20.28
#